data_1143ad9a8cfd4b6d15351f3f004ab8c9
#
_entry.id   1143ad9a8cfd4b6d15351f3f004ab8c9
#
_cell.length_a   1.000
_cell.length_b   1.000
_cell.length_c   1.000
_cell.angle_alpha   90.00
_cell.angle_beta   90.00
_cell.angle_gamma   90.00
#
_symmetry.space_group_name_H-M   'P 1'
#
loop_
_entity.id
_entity.type
_entity.pdbx_description
1 polymer ?
#
loop_
_entity_poly.entity_id
_entity_poly.type
_entity_poly.pdbx_seq_one_letter_code
_entity_poly.pdbx_strand_id
1 'polypeptide(L)'
;MKILAAGDIHGDTRLANELAKKAEKEKVDLVILCGDLTQNEKSTSNIIGPFVKKNKKVLLIPGNHETIATADFLAEMYDVTNLHGYSIKFKDVGFFGCGSANIGLFQIPEKEIYDILKKGFSNIKDTKKKIMVTHVHPKGTLMENLSSFVPGSSGVEKAIKSLKPDILLCSHIHEA
;
A
#
# COMPACT_ATOMS: atom_id res chain seq x y z
N MET A 1 11.67 -15.03 -1.14
CA MET A 1 10.99 -13.90 -1.81
C MET A 1 11.54 -12.62 -1.23
N LYS A 2 12.00 -11.72 -2.10
CA LYS A 2 12.53 -10.40 -1.72
C LYS A 2 11.54 -9.33 -2.17
N ILE A 3 11.11 -8.47 -1.24
CA ILE A 3 10.10 -7.42 -1.48
C ILE A 3 10.75 -6.06 -1.28
N LEU A 4 10.46 -5.12 -2.17
CA LEU A 4 10.69 -3.70 -1.93
C LEU A 4 9.32 -3.06 -1.61
N ALA A 5 9.18 -2.49 -0.43
CA ALA A 5 8.01 -1.70 -0.06
C ALA A 5 8.42 -0.22 0.02
N ALA A 6 7.57 0.65 -0.50
CA ALA A 6 7.73 2.10 -0.43
C ALA A 6 6.36 2.77 -0.44
N GLY A 7 6.22 3.88 0.23
CA GLY A 7 5.05 4.76 0.19
C GLY A 7 5.47 6.21 0.07
N ASP A 8 4.51 7.11 0.09
CA ASP A 8 4.71 8.55 0.16
C ASP A 8 5.65 9.10 -0.94
N ILE A 9 5.47 8.60 -2.18
CA ILE A 9 6.26 9.03 -3.35
C ILE A 9 5.88 10.45 -3.77
N HIS A 10 4.61 10.85 -3.56
CA HIS A 10 4.08 12.19 -3.84
C HIS A 10 4.45 12.76 -5.22
N GLY A 11 4.46 11.90 -6.25
CA GLY A 11 4.78 12.33 -7.61
C GLY A 11 6.27 12.57 -7.88
N ASP A 12 7.16 12.24 -6.95
CA ASP A 12 8.62 12.35 -7.18
C ASP A 12 9.10 11.26 -8.14
N THR A 13 9.18 11.64 -9.42
CA THR A 13 9.61 10.75 -10.50
C THR A 13 11.08 10.35 -10.37
N ARG A 14 11.91 11.18 -9.72
CA ARG A 14 13.32 10.84 -9.45
C ARG A 14 13.40 9.72 -8.43
N LEU A 15 12.67 9.85 -7.31
CA LEU A 15 12.58 8.81 -6.29
C LEU A 15 12.04 7.50 -6.88
N ALA A 16 10.96 7.55 -7.67
CA ALA A 16 10.42 6.37 -8.34
C ALA A 16 11.46 5.66 -9.21
N ASN A 17 12.27 6.42 -9.99
CA ASN A 17 13.33 5.86 -10.80
C ASN A 17 14.48 5.26 -9.95
N GLU A 18 14.87 5.89 -8.85
CA GLU A 18 15.90 5.38 -7.93
C GLU A 18 15.44 4.07 -7.27
N LEU A 19 14.19 4.01 -6.79
CA LEU A 19 13.59 2.80 -6.23
C LEU A 19 13.51 1.67 -7.27
N ALA A 20 13.15 1.98 -8.52
CA ALA A 20 13.11 0.99 -9.59
C ALA A 20 14.51 0.43 -9.92
N LYS A 21 15.55 1.28 -9.96
CA LYS A 21 16.95 0.84 -10.11
C LYS A 21 17.39 -0.03 -8.94
N LYS A 22 17.01 0.33 -7.70
CA LYS A 22 17.29 -0.46 -6.51
C LYS A 22 16.61 -1.83 -6.59
N ALA A 23 15.32 -1.87 -6.98
CA ALA A 23 14.58 -3.11 -7.15
C ALA A 23 15.23 -4.05 -8.18
N GLU A 24 15.76 -3.50 -9.28
CA GLU A 24 16.49 -4.27 -10.30
C GLU A 24 17.82 -4.79 -9.75
N LYS A 25 18.67 -3.90 -9.22
CA LYS A 25 19.99 -4.24 -8.64
C LYS A 25 19.90 -5.32 -7.58
N GLU A 26 18.92 -5.19 -6.69
CA GLU A 26 18.70 -6.10 -5.57
C GLU A 26 17.93 -7.37 -5.96
N LYS A 27 17.58 -7.54 -7.25
CA LYS A 27 16.80 -8.67 -7.77
C LYS A 27 15.52 -8.91 -6.98
N VAL A 28 14.77 -7.83 -6.72
CA VAL A 28 13.51 -7.86 -5.99
C VAL A 28 12.47 -8.65 -6.79
N ASP A 29 11.76 -9.57 -6.13
CA ASP A 29 10.68 -10.38 -6.73
C ASP A 29 9.38 -9.57 -6.89
N LEU A 30 9.10 -8.65 -5.95
CA LEU A 30 7.85 -7.92 -5.86
C LEU A 30 8.06 -6.52 -5.30
N VAL A 31 7.45 -5.53 -5.92
CA VAL A 31 7.38 -4.15 -5.43
C VAL A 31 5.99 -3.90 -4.87
N ILE A 32 5.90 -3.26 -3.70
CA ILE A 32 4.63 -2.86 -3.08
C ILE A 32 4.67 -1.36 -2.82
N LEU A 33 3.73 -0.64 -3.42
CA LEU A 33 3.58 0.81 -3.25
C LEU A 33 2.43 1.07 -2.27
N CYS A 34 2.78 1.60 -1.09
CA CYS A 34 1.90 1.70 0.06
C CYS A 34 1.10 3.02 0.12
N GLY A 35 0.74 3.60 -1.02
CA GLY A 35 -0.08 4.81 -1.12
C GLY A 35 0.73 6.11 -1.22
N ASP A 36 0.00 7.20 -1.37
CA ASP A 36 0.52 8.54 -1.67
C ASP A 36 1.49 8.54 -2.85
N LEU A 37 0.99 7.93 -3.95
CA LEU A 37 1.70 7.81 -5.20
C LEU A 37 1.82 9.18 -5.88
N THR A 38 0.77 9.99 -5.76
CA THR A 38 0.66 11.32 -6.38
C THR A 38 0.67 12.42 -5.32
N GLN A 39 0.84 13.66 -5.77
CA GLN A 39 0.64 14.84 -4.94
C GLN A 39 -0.72 15.46 -5.30
N ASN A 40 -1.79 15.05 -4.61
CA ASN A 40 -3.16 15.52 -4.84
C ASN A 40 -3.57 15.42 -6.32
N GLU A 41 -3.28 14.27 -6.94
CA GLU A 41 -3.60 13.94 -8.34
C GLU A 41 -3.01 14.90 -9.40
N LYS A 42 -2.05 15.76 -9.04
CA LYS A 42 -1.44 16.72 -9.98
C LYS A 42 -0.73 16.05 -11.15
N SER A 43 -0.15 14.88 -10.95
CA SER A 43 0.49 14.09 -12.00
C SER A 43 0.59 12.63 -11.61
N THR A 44 0.28 11.74 -12.53
CA THR A 44 0.45 10.28 -12.43
C THR A 44 1.64 9.79 -13.27
N SER A 45 2.33 10.69 -13.97
CA SER A 45 3.37 10.33 -14.93
C SER A 45 4.62 9.76 -14.24
N ASN A 46 5.15 8.67 -14.82
CA ASN A 46 6.42 8.07 -14.41
C ASN A 46 6.55 7.64 -12.94
N ILE A 47 5.42 7.33 -12.27
CA ILE A 47 5.42 6.78 -10.90
C ILE A 47 5.53 5.26 -10.94
N ILE A 48 4.71 4.58 -11.74
CA ILE A 48 4.68 3.12 -11.88
C ILE A 48 5.58 2.62 -13.00
N GLY A 49 5.60 3.35 -14.13
CA GLY A 49 6.33 2.98 -15.34
C GLY A 49 7.80 2.59 -15.15
N PRO A 50 8.59 3.26 -14.29
CA PRO A 50 9.97 2.88 -14.02
C PRO A 50 10.14 1.44 -13.53
N PHE A 51 9.23 0.94 -12.67
CA PHE A 51 9.25 -0.43 -12.15
C PHE A 51 8.87 -1.44 -13.23
N VAL A 52 7.82 -1.14 -14.00
CA VAL A 52 7.35 -2.01 -15.10
C VAL A 52 8.43 -2.14 -16.18
N LYS A 53 9.11 -1.05 -16.55
CA LYS A 53 10.26 -1.07 -17.48
C LYS A 53 11.43 -1.95 -17.01
N LYS A 54 11.51 -2.20 -15.70
CA LYS A 54 12.50 -3.12 -15.08
C LYS A 54 11.94 -4.52 -14.88
N ASN A 55 10.82 -4.86 -15.52
CA ASN A 55 10.13 -6.14 -15.40
C ASN A 55 9.81 -6.52 -13.95
N LYS A 56 9.45 -5.53 -13.12
CA LYS A 56 9.05 -5.79 -11.74
C LYS A 56 7.54 -5.97 -11.66
N LYS A 57 7.13 -6.99 -10.93
CA LYS A 57 5.74 -7.14 -10.52
C LYS A 57 5.45 -6.06 -9.46
N VAL A 58 4.36 -5.33 -9.64
CA VAL A 58 3.98 -4.23 -8.74
C VAL A 58 2.60 -4.49 -8.17
N LEU A 59 2.47 -4.31 -6.85
CA LEU A 59 1.20 -4.15 -6.16
C LEU A 59 1.14 -2.71 -5.66
N LEU A 60 -0.03 -2.12 -5.68
CA LEU A 60 -0.23 -0.77 -5.15
C LEU A 60 -1.52 -0.66 -4.35
N ILE A 61 -1.61 0.36 -3.53
CA ILE A 61 -2.84 0.89 -2.94
C ILE A 61 -2.85 2.40 -3.10
N PRO A 62 -4.01 3.08 -3.11
CA PRO A 62 -4.06 4.54 -2.99
C PRO A 62 -3.66 4.99 -1.57
N GLY A 63 -3.14 6.21 -1.46
CA GLY A 63 -3.04 6.93 -0.19
C GLY A 63 -4.20 7.91 -0.01
N ASN A 64 -4.02 8.92 0.85
CA ASN A 64 -5.00 9.99 1.00
C ASN A 64 -4.76 11.19 0.06
N HIS A 65 -3.74 11.12 -0.81
CA HIS A 65 -3.43 12.12 -1.83
C HIS A 65 -3.94 11.73 -3.24
N GLU A 66 -4.52 10.54 -3.41
CA GLU A 66 -5.21 10.14 -4.64
C GLU A 66 -6.51 9.39 -4.35
N THR A 67 -7.43 9.46 -5.32
CA THR A 67 -8.68 8.68 -5.28
C THR A 67 -8.43 7.20 -5.56
N ILE A 68 -9.40 6.35 -5.17
CA ILE A 68 -9.41 4.93 -5.55
C ILE A 68 -9.45 4.81 -7.08
N ALA A 69 -10.20 5.68 -7.77
CA ALA A 69 -10.30 5.69 -9.23
C ALA A 69 -8.94 5.98 -9.89
N THR A 70 -8.13 6.87 -9.34
CA THR A 70 -6.77 7.12 -9.83
C THR A 70 -5.86 5.90 -9.65
N ALA A 71 -5.96 5.21 -8.52
CA ALA A 71 -5.21 3.98 -8.29
C ALA A 71 -5.63 2.85 -9.24
N ASP A 72 -6.93 2.70 -9.49
CA ASP A 72 -7.47 1.73 -10.46
C ASP A 72 -7.01 2.06 -11.88
N PHE A 73 -7.07 3.34 -12.29
CA PHE A 73 -6.56 3.80 -13.58
C PHE A 73 -5.08 3.49 -13.76
N LEU A 74 -4.25 3.74 -12.74
CA LEU A 74 -2.83 3.42 -12.78
C LEU A 74 -2.59 1.90 -12.86
N ALA A 75 -3.37 1.12 -12.11
CA ALA A 75 -3.26 -0.33 -12.13
C ALA A 75 -3.59 -0.90 -13.51
N GLU A 76 -4.65 -0.42 -14.15
CA GLU A 76 -5.05 -0.81 -15.50
C GLU A 76 -4.03 -0.37 -16.56
N MET A 77 -3.61 0.92 -16.52
CA MET A 77 -2.67 1.50 -17.49
C MET A 77 -1.33 0.75 -17.54
N TYR A 78 -0.85 0.27 -16.39
CA TYR A 78 0.46 -0.36 -16.27
C TYR A 78 0.41 -1.89 -16.11
N ASP A 79 -0.77 -2.50 -16.21
CA ASP A 79 -1.00 -3.93 -15.97
C ASP A 79 -0.39 -4.40 -14.63
N VAL A 80 -0.73 -3.65 -13.56
CA VAL A 80 -0.33 -3.96 -12.18
C VAL A 80 -1.55 -4.15 -11.30
N THR A 81 -1.38 -4.58 -10.04
CA THR A 81 -2.52 -4.93 -9.18
C THR A 81 -2.76 -3.85 -8.12
N ASN A 82 -3.97 -3.27 -8.10
CA ASN A 82 -4.47 -2.53 -6.95
C ASN A 82 -4.99 -3.51 -5.89
N LEU A 83 -4.46 -3.39 -4.65
CA LEU A 83 -4.86 -4.24 -3.52
C LEU A 83 -6.01 -3.65 -2.69
N HIS A 84 -6.48 -2.42 -2.97
CA HIS A 84 -7.57 -1.81 -2.21
C HIS A 84 -8.87 -2.63 -2.33
N GLY A 85 -9.20 -3.39 -1.28
CA GLY A 85 -10.36 -4.31 -1.26
C GLY A 85 -10.16 -5.61 -2.03
N TYR A 86 -8.96 -5.85 -2.54
CA TYR A 86 -8.61 -7.07 -3.26
C TYR A 86 -7.48 -7.83 -2.56
N SER A 87 -7.17 -8.99 -3.11
CA SER A 87 -6.08 -9.83 -2.65
C SER A 87 -5.46 -10.62 -3.79
N ILE A 88 -4.20 -10.97 -3.62
CA ILE A 88 -3.46 -11.79 -4.58
C ILE A 88 -2.64 -12.83 -3.82
N LYS A 89 -2.50 -14.02 -4.40
CA LYS A 89 -1.55 -15.04 -3.96
C LYS A 89 -0.32 -14.98 -4.85
N PHE A 90 0.84 -14.82 -4.25
CA PHE A 90 2.11 -14.85 -4.95
C PHE A 90 3.05 -15.80 -4.24
N LYS A 91 3.40 -16.92 -4.90
CA LYS A 91 4.02 -18.08 -4.27
C LYS A 91 3.14 -18.56 -3.09
N ASP A 92 3.71 -18.77 -1.91
CA ASP A 92 2.99 -19.24 -0.70
C ASP A 92 2.44 -18.09 0.18
N VAL A 93 2.49 -16.86 -0.33
CA VAL A 93 2.12 -15.66 0.43
C VAL A 93 0.87 -15.02 -0.15
N GLY A 94 -0.09 -14.74 0.73
CA GLY A 94 -1.27 -13.94 0.41
C GLY A 94 -1.03 -12.48 0.74
N PHE A 95 -1.40 -11.59 -0.18
CA PHE A 95 -1.36 -10.14 0.00
C PHE A 95 -2.78 -9.62 -0.06
N PHE A 96 -3.13 -8.71 0.82
CA PHE A 96 -4.41 -8.01 0.83
C PHE A 96 -4.21 -6.61 1.39
N GLY A 97 -5.08 -5.67 1.02
CA GLY A 97 -4.82 -4.30 1.43
C GLY A 97 -6.03 -3.40 1.44
N CYS A 98 -5.82 -2.25 2.06
CA CYS A 98 -6.71 -1.11 2.08
C CYS A 98 -5.89 0.16 1.95
N GLY A 99 -6.12 0.89 0.89
CA GLY A 99 -5.57 2.24 0.72
C GLY A 99 -6.42 3.29 1.41
N SER A 100 -6.09 4.56 1.13
CA SER A 100 -6.64 5.72 1.81
C SER A 100 -6.23 5.81 3.28
N ALA A 101 -6.73 6.78 4.01
CA ALA A 101 -6.49 6.95 5.44
C ALA A 101 -7.77 7.41 6.15
N ASN A 102 -7.73 7.47 7.48
CA ASN A 102 -8.82 7.99 8.31
C ASN A 102 -8.82 9.52 8.41
N ILE A 103 -7.81 10.17 7.81
CA ILE A 103 -7.69 11.62 7.68
C ILE A 103 -7.17 11.99 6.29
N GLY A 104 -7.29 13.26 5.92
CA GLY A 104 -6.77 13.79 4.66
C GLY A 104 -7.85 14.02 3.60
N LEU A 105 -7.42 14.32 2.37
CA LEU A 105 -8.33 14.76 1.31
C LEU A 105 -9.27 13.65 0.86
N PHE A 106 -8.74 12.44 0.66
CA PHE A 106 -9.51 11.26 0.24
C PHE A 106 -9.60 10.23 1.37
N GLN A 107 -10.08 10.69 2.54
CA GLN A 107 -10.25 9.85 3.72
C GLN A 107 -11.46 8.92 3.60
N ILE A 108 -11.41 7.79 4.28
CA ILE A 108 -12.53 6.84 4.43
C ILE A 108 -12.79 6.53 5.92
N PRO A 109 -14.04 6.18 6.27
CA PRO A 109 -14.38 5.84 7.66
C PRO A 109 -13.64 4.61 8.17
N GLU A 110 -13.33 4.60 9.46
CA GLU A 110 -12.66 3.48 10.15
C GLU A 110 -13.34 2.12 9.96
N LYS A 111 -14.69 2.12 9.95
CA LYS A 111 -15.48 0.92 9.70
C LYS A 111 -15.23 0.39 8.29
N GLU A 112 -15.14 1.29 7.31
CA GLU A 112 -14.91 0.95 5.91
C GLU A 112 -13.49 0.38 5.72
N ILE A 113 -12.47 0.98 6.34
CA ILE A 113 -11.11 0.44 6.37
C ILE A 113 -11.10 -1.03 6.82
N TYR A 114 -11.77 -1.31 7.94
CA TYR A 114 -11.87 -2.68 8.46
C TYR A 114 -12.62 -3.62 7.52
N ASP A 115 -13.75 -3.20 6.98
CA ASP A 115 -14.59 -4.04 6.11
C ASP A 115 -13.86 -4.37 4.79
N ILE A 116 -13.13 -3.42 4.21
CA ILE A 116 -12.28 -3.61 3.03
C ILE A 116 -11.17 -4.64 3.30
N LEU A 117 -10.46 -4.49 4.40
CA LEU A 117 -9.40 -5.43 4.81
C LEU A 117 -9.96 -6.85 5.02
N LYS A 118 -11.12 -6.96 5.70
CA LYS A 118 -11.80 -8.23 5.92
C LYS A 118 -12.22 -8.90 4.61
N LYS A 119 -12.72 -8.13 3.64
CA LYS A 119 -13.08 -8.61 2.30
C LYS A 119 -11.85 -9.19 1.59
N GLY A 120 -10.75 -8.43 1.49
CA GLY A 120 -9.51 -8.90 0.87
C GLY A 120 -8.95 -10.16 1.53
N PHE A 121 -8.94 -10.21 2.86
CA PHE A 121 -8.46 -11.36 3.62
C PHE A 121 -9.24 -12.65 3.32
N SER A 122 -10.53 -12.56 3.02
CA SER A 122 -11.40 -13.74 2.84
C SER A 122 -10.90 -14.73 1.78
N ASN A 123 -10.21 -14.24 0.75
CA ASN A 123 -9.75 -15.01 -0.40
C ASN A 123 -8.35 -15.63 -0.24
N ILE A 124 -7.65 -15.31 0.87
CA ILE A 124 -6.28 -15.77 1.11
C ILE A 124 -6.09 -16.50 2.44
N LYS A 125 -7.19 -16.93 3.07
CA LYS A 125 -7.16 -17.60 4.39
C LYS A 125 -6.28 -18.86 4.42
N ASP A 126 -6.20 -19.54 3.31
CA ASP A 126 -5.47 -20.80 3.11
C ASP A 126 -3.97 -20.62 2.83
N THR A 127 -3.49 -19.38 2.67
CA THR A 127 -2.06 -19.12 2.44
C THR A 127 -1.25 -19.29 3.72
N LYS A 128 0.00 -19.75 3.61
CA LYS A 128 0.89 -19.98 4.74
C LYS A 128 1.27 -18.69 5.46
N LYS A 129 1.50 -17.63 4.67
CA LYS A 129 1.85 -16.30 5.16
C LYS A 129 0.88 -15.27 4.61
N LYS A 130 0.57 -14.26 5.40
CA LYS A 130 -0.36 -13.20 5.05
C LYS A 130 0.27 -11.84 5.31
N ILE A 131 0.39 -11.05 4.26
CA ILE A 131 0.91 -9.69 4.32
C ILE A 131 -0.25 -8.73 4.11
N MET A 132 -0.51 -7.92 5.11
CA MET A 132 -1.48 -6.82 5.05
C MET A 132 -0.76 -5.56 4.59
N VAL A 133 -1.36 -4.83 3.65
CA VAL A 133 -0.82 -3.57 3.13
C VAL A 133 -1.85 -2.48 3.40
N THR A 134 -1.47 -1.46 4.14
CA THR A 134 -2.31 -0.28 4.39
C THR A 134 -1.51 0.98 4.11
N HIS A 135 -2.20 2.10 3.80
CA HIS A 135 -1.52 3.37 3.77
C HIS A 135 -1.34 3.87 5.20
N VAL A 136 -2.43 4.02 5.95
CA VAL A 136 -2.40 4.48 7.34
C VAL A 136 -1.88 3.38 8.29
N HIS A 137 -1.13 3.77 9.30
CA HIS A 137 -0.64 2.91 10.37
C HIS A 137 -1.75 2.57 11.39
N PRO A 138 -1.62 1.48 12.18
CA PRO A 138 -2.58 1.12 13.20
C PRO A 138 -2.50 2.04 14.42
N LYS A 139 -3.66 2.30 15.04
CA LYS A 139 -3.76 2.99 16.32
C LYS A 139 -3.06 2.21 17.45
N GLY A 140 -2.54 2.92 18.44
CA GLY A 140 -1.95 2.34 19.64
C GLY A 140 -0.57 1.70 19.43
N THR A 141 0.15 2.10 18.40
CA THR A 141 1.50 1.61 18.10
C THR A 141 2.55 2.69 18.31
N LEU A 142 3.83 2.29 18.32
CA LEU A 142 4.95 3.25 18.41
C LEU A 142 4.96 4.25 17.26
N MET A 143 4.34 3.93 16.13
CA MET A 143 4.22 4.85 14.99
C MET A 143 3.46 6.12 15.35
N GLU A 144 2.44 6.05 16.22
CA GLU A 144 1.72 7.27 16.69
C GLU A 144 2.63 8.22 17.48
N ASN A 145 3.72 7.72 18.06
CA ASN A 145 4.65 8.55 18.81
C ASN A 145 5.62 9.33 17.89
N LEU A 146 5.71 8.95 16.60
CA LEU A 146 6.56 9.62 15.64
C LEU A 146 5.90 10.87 15.05
N SER A 147 4.57 10.90 15.00
CA SER A 147 3.82 12.09 14.58
C SER A 147 2.69 12.38 15.55
N SER A 148 2.73 13.54 16.21
CA SER A 148 1.66 14.01 17.10
C SER A 148 0.41 14.48 16.34
N PHE A 149 0.47 14.60 15.01
CA PHE A 149 -0.59 15.17 14.17
C PHE A 149 -1.33 14.14 13.33
N VAL A 150 -0.80 12.91 13.22
CA VAL A 150 -1.36 11.86 12.36
C VAL A 150 -1.84 10.70 13.22
N PRO A 151 -3.15 10.62 13.52
CA PRO A 151 -3.69 9.54 14.32
C PRO A 151 -3.67 8.21 13.56
N GLY A 152 -3.28 7.14 14.24
CA GLY A 152 -3.39 5.78 13.72
C GLY A 152 -4.85 5.35 13.54
N SER A 153 -5.08 4.40 12.64
CA SER A 153 -6.41 3.86 12.33
C SER A 153 -6.85 2.77 13.31
N SER A 154 -8.02 2.98 13.92
CA SER A 154 -8.68 1.94 14.73
C SER A 154 -9.23 0.78 13.87
N GLY A 155 -9.55 1.04 12.61
CA GLY A 155 -9.94 0.01 11.64
C GLY A 155 -8.80 -0.95 11.32
N VAL A 156 -7.58 -0.42 11.13
CA VAL A 156 -6.36 -1.20 10.92
C VAL A 156 -5.99 -1.98 12.20
N GLU A 157 -6.05 -1.34 13.36
CA GLU A 157 -5.83 -2.00 14.66
C GLU A 157 -6.77 -3.20 14.84
N LYS A 158 -8.07 -3.01 14.57
CA LYS A 158 -9.08 -4.07 14.63
C LYS A 158 -8.79 -5.19 13.66
N ALA A 159 -8.34 -4.85 12.43
CA ALA A 159 -7.96 -5.84 11.43
C ALA A 159 -6.77 -6.69 11.89
N ILE A 160 -5.72 -6.10 12.47
CA ILE A 160 -4.59 -6.83 13.04
C ILE A 160 -5.07 -7.83 14.10
N LYS A 161 -5.89 -7.39 15.05
CA LYS A 161 -6.38 -8.23 16.15
C LYS A 161 -7.24 -9.40 15.68
N SER A 162 -8.08 -9.17 14.64
CA SER A 162 -9.06 -10.17 14.18
C SER A 162 -8.55 -11.05 13.05
N LEU A 163 -7.77 -10.52 12.11
CA LEU A 163 -7.29 -11.23 10.92
C LEU A 163 -5.90 -11.83 11.11
N LYS A 164 -5.13 -11.30 12.07
CA LYS A 164 -3.80 -11.78 12.47
C LYS A 164 -2.85 -11.96 11.26
N PRO A 165 -2.57 -10.89 10.49
CA PRO A 165 -1.56 -10.96 9.45
C PRO A 165 -0.18 -11.25 10.05
N ASP A 166 0.69 -11.92 9.30
CA ASP A 166 2.08 -12.16 9.73
C ASP A 166 2.94 -10.90 9.64
N ILE A 167 2.63 -10.03 8.67
CA ILE A 167 3.34 -8.77 8.42
C ILE A 167 2.32 -7.69 8.05
N LEU A 168 2.53 -6.48 8.56
CA LEU A 168 1.91 -5.25 8.10
C LEU A 168 2.96 -4.38 7.42
N LEU A 169 2.63 -3.88 6.22
CA LEU A 169 3.35 -2.80 5.55
C LEU A 169 2.43 -1.58 5.55
N CYS A 170 2.92 -0.47 6.06
CA CYS A 170 2.20 0.81 6.06
C CYS A 170 3.16 1.97 5.79
N SER A 171 2.62 3.16 5.53
CA SER A 171 3.31 4.42 5.30
C SER A 171 2.59 5.57 5.99
N HIS A 172 2.40 6.73 5.34
CA HIS A 172 1.65 7.89 5.83
C HIS A 172 2.36 8.77 6.87
N ILE A 173 3.37 8.27 7.58
CA ILE A 173 4.19 9.05 8.51
C ILE A 173 5.56 9.28 7.86
N HIS A 174 5.81 10.52 7.46
CA HIS A 174 7.03 10.89 6.73
C HIS A 174 8.27 10.91 7.62
N GLU A 175 8.08 10.98 8.93
CA GLU A 175 9.15 10.96 9.95
C GLU A 175 9.60 9.53 10.32
N ALA A 176 8.98 8.49 9.74
CA ALA A 176 9.23 7.10 10.08
C ALA A 176 10.35 6.47 9.24
#